data_476f1c49be1b07c9f6f830bd5fab5f2d
#
_entry.id   476f1c49be1b07c9f6f830bd5fab5f2d
#
_cell.length_a   1.000
_cell.length_b   1.000
_cell.length_c   1.000
_cell.angle_alpha   90.00
_cell.angle_beta   90.00
_cell.angle_gamma   90.00
#
_symmetry.space_group_name_H-M   'P 1'
#
loop_
_entity.id
_entity.type
_entity.pdbx_description
1 polymer ?
#
loop_
_entity_poly.entity_id
_entity_poly.type
_entity_poly.pdbx_seq_one_letter_code
_entity_poly.pdbx_strand_id
1 'polypeptide(L)'
;MKLNALWIAAIASLAMAGCNKAESPAEVQHDTAAAQADAQRDMADATADAREDNADAAKDVNDAVADNDADDAADQAQDASETAAKGEYKVAVAAAEANHKVAVEKCEALSGNAQDDCKNRADSDLDNAKRQAERRRDGTG
;
A
#
# COMPACT_ATOMS: atom_id res chain seq x y z
N MET A 1 -25.34 11.91 -42.29
CA MET A 1 -25.84 13.20 -41.84
C MET A 1 -25.07 13.68 -40.62
N LYS A 2 -24.34 14.83 -40.79
CA LYS A 2 -23.84 15.83 -39.81
C LYS A 2 -23.16 15.30 -38.55
N LEU A 3 -21.83 15.21 -38.53
CA LEU A 3 -20.78 16.14 -38.08
C LEU A 3 -21.26 17.15 -37.01
N ASN A 4 -20.78 17.02 -35.79
CA ASN A 4 -20.42 18.11 -34.90
C ASN A 4 -19.14 17.65 -34.16
N ALA A 5 -17.96 17.96 -34.59
CA ALA A 5 -17.18 19.18 -34.49
C ALA A 5 -16.96 19.66 -33.04
N LEU A 6 -15.71 19.32 -32.53
CA LEU A 6 -14.77 20.22 -31.84
C LEU A 6 -15.31 21.13 -30.74
N TRP A 7 -14.98 20.79 -29.53
CA TRP A 7 -14.53 21.78 -28.55
C TRP A 7 -13.21 21.33 -27.92
N ILE A 8 -12.11 21.72 -28.55
CA ILE A 8 -10.81 21.78 -27.93
C ILE A 8 -10.78 23.09 -27.14
N ALA A 9 -11.01 23.03 -25.85
CA ALA A 9 -10.75 24.14 -24.96
C ALA A 9 -9.23 24.20 -24.71
N ALA A 10 -8.58 25.14 -25.37
CA ALA A 10 -7.20 25.51 -25.09
C ALA A 10 -7.16 26.13 -23.68
N ILE A 11 -6.61 25.40 -22.73
CA ILE A 11 -6.27 25.94 -21.42
C ILE A 11 -4.93 26.67 -21.60
N ALA A 12 -5.01 27.99 -21.63
CA ALA A 12 -3.85 28.87 -21.65
C ALA A 12 -3.09 28.71 -20.33
N SER A 13 -1.84 28.23 -20.43
CA SER A 13 -0.86 28.12 -19.38
C SER A 13 -0.51 29.49 -18.80
N LEU A 14 -0.97 29.80 -17.59
CA LEU A 14 -0.33 30.84 -16.76
C LEU A 14 0.91 30.20 -16.13
N ALA A 15 2.07 30.50 -16.68
CA ALA A 15 3.35 30.21 -16.07
C ALA A 15 3.53 31.10 -14.82
N MET A 16 3.23 30.58 -13.65
CA MET A 16 3.69 31.16 -12.39
C MET A 16 5.02 30.51 -12.03
N ALA A 17 6.08 31.31 -12.05
CA ALA A 17 7.43 30.95 -11.64
C ALA A 17 7.46 30.78 -10.12
N GLY A 18 7.21 29.57 -9.63
CA GLY A 18 7.51 29.11 -8.27
C GLY A 18 8.49 27.97 -8.35
N CYS A 19 9.41 27.85 -7.39
CA CYS A 19 10.52 26.89 -7.36
C CYS A 19 10.12 25.41 -7.24
N ASN A 20 8.87 25.08 -7.41
CA ASN A 20 8.33 23.71 -7.55
C ASN A 20 7.48 23.69 -8.81
N LYS A 21 8.03 23.17 -9.92
CA LYS A 21 7.29 23.03 -11.16
C LYS A 21 6.49 21.73 -11.11
N ALA A 22 5.21 21.80 -11.47
CA ALA A 22 4.44 20.60 -11.76
C ALA A 22 5.10 19.81 -12.90
N GLU A 23 5.11 18.50 -12.77
CA GLU A 23 5.51 17.60 -13.85
C GLU A 23 4.52 17.65 -15.01
N SER A 24 4.99 17.29 -16.19
CA SER A 24 4.08 17.17 -17.32
C SER A 24 3.10 16.01 -17.13
N PRO A 25 1.89 16.07 -17.70
CA PRO A 25 0.94 14.97 -17.59
C PRO A 25 1.47 13.62 -18.09
N ALA A 26 2.42 13.62 -19.03
CA ALA A 26 3.02 12.40 -19.55
C ALA A 26 4.02 11.79 -18.56
N GLU A 27 4.82 12.63 -17.88
CA GLU A 27 5.72 12.21 -16.81
C GLU A 27 4.93 11.64 -15.64
N VAL A 28 3.95 12.37 -15.12
CA VAL A 28 3.08 11.90 -14.02
C VAL A 28 2.40 10.57 -14.35
N GLN A 29 1.92 10.38 -15.59
CA GLN A 29 1.34 9.10 -16.01
C GLN A 29 2.37 7.97 -16.02
N HIS A 30 3.56 8.22 -16.55
CA HIS A 30 4.64 7.24 -16.58
C HIS A 30 5.06 6.84 -15.17
N ASP A 31 5.31 7.82 -14.29
CA ASP A 31 5.82 7.59 -12.95
C ASP A 31 4.75 6.99 -12.03
N THR A 32 3.49 7.42 -12.18
CA THR A 32 2.36 6.74 -11.53
C THR A 32 2.23 5.28 -11.96
N ALA A 33 2.43 4.97 -13.25
CA ALA A 33 2.37 3.58 -13.72
C ALA A 33 3.55 2.74 -13.20
N ALA A 34 4.75 3.32 -13.12
CA ALA A 34 5.92 2.68 -12.51
C ALA A 34 5.69 2.41 -11.02
N ALA A 35 5.22 3.43 -10.27
CA ALA A 35 4.88 3.29 -8.85
C ALA A 35 3.80 2.23 -8.61
N GLN A 36 2.80 2.12 -9.49
CA GLN A 36 1.79 1.06 -9.40
C GLN A 36 2.38 -0.33 -9.64
N ALA A 37 3.29 -0.47 -10.60
CA ALA A 37 3.94 -1.75 -10.87
C ALA A 37 4.83 -2.20 -9.71
N ASP A 38 5.58 -1.28 -9.11
CA ASP A 38 6.39 -1.57 -7.92
C ASP A 38 5.52 -1.90 -6.71
N ALA A 39 4.47 -1.12 -6.48
CA ALA A 39 3.50 -1.36 -5.43
C ALA A 39 2.85 -2.76 -5.52
N GLN A 40 2.54 -3.22 -6.73
CA GLN A 40 2.01 -4.57 -6.95
C GLN A 40 3.03 -5.66 -6.60
N ARG A 41 4.32 -5.45 -6.92
CA ARG A 41 5.39 -6.38 -6.53
C ARG A 41 5.56 -6.43 -5.02
N ASP A 42 5.71 -5.26 -4.38
CA ASP A 42 5.87 -5.18 -2.92
C ASP A 42 4.71 -5.87 -2.17
N MET A 43 3.47 -5.68 -2.65
CA MET A 43 2.30 -6.38 -2.09
C MET A 43 2.28 -7.87 -2.37
N ALA A 44 2.72 -8.30 -3.55
CA ALA A 44 2.81 -9.71 -3.90
C ALA A 44 3.84 -10.43 -3.03
N ASP A 45 5.00 -9.81 -2.84
CA ASP A 45 6.08 -10.34 -2.01
C ASP A 45 5.63 -10.43 -0.53
N ALA A 46 5.06 -9.36 0.04
CA ALA A 46 4.53 -9.39 1.40
C ALA A 46 3.43 -10.45 1.60
N THR A 47 2.61 -10.67 0.57
CA THR A 47 1.57 -11.71 0.60
C THR A 47 2.16 -13.12 0.50
N ALA A 48 3.21 -13.30 -0.30
CA ALA A 48 3.91 -14.58 -0.43
C ALA A 48 4.59 -14.95 0.89
N ASP A 49 5.34 -14.03 1.49
CA ASP A 49 6.00 -14.21 2.78
C ASP A 49 4.99 -14.56 3.88
N ALA A 50 3.88 -13.83 3.97
CA ALA A 50 2.84 -14.11 4.98
C ALA A 50 2.20 -15.50 4.79
N ARG A 51 2.07 -15.97 3.54
CA ARG A 51 1.55 -17.32 3.26
C ARG A 51 2.56 -18.41 3.62
N GLU A 52 3.84 -18.19 3.37
CA GLU A 52 4.91 -19.10 3.74
C GLU A 52 4.98 -19.21 5.26
N ASP A 53 5.09 -18.08 5.99
CA ASP A 53 5.09 -18.04 7.46
C ASP A 53 3.87 -18.81 8.05
N ASN A 54 2.67 -18.61 7.48
CA ASN A 54 1.46 -19.29 7.94
C ASN A 54 1.43 -20.78 7.61
N ALA A 55 2.02 -21.19 6.49
CA ALA A 55 2.10 -22.60 6.12
C ALA A 55 3.06 -23.37 7.05
N ASP A 56 4.18 -22.76 7.39
CA ASP A 56 5.15 -23.31 8.34
C ASP A 56 4.53 -23.44 9.74
N ALA A 57 3.89 -22.38 10.25
CA ALA A 57 3.21 -22.41 11.53
C ALA A 57 2.07 -23.46 11.58
N ALA A 58 1.31 -23.62 10.49
CA ALA A 58 0.29 -24.67 10.40
C ALA A 58 0.90 -26.08 10.40
N LYS A 59 2.09 -26.24 9.82
CA LYS A 59 2.81 -27.52 9.87
C LYS A 59 3.23 -27.87 11.30
N ASP A 60 3.75 -26.91 12.04
CA ASP A 60 4.18 -27.12 13.43
C ASP A 60 3.01 -27.55 14.33
N VAL A 61 1.83 -26.93 14.16
CA VAL A 61 0.60 -27.38 14.83
C VAL A 61 0.25 -28.82 14.45
N ASN A 62 0.32 -29.18 13.18
CA ASN A 62 -0.02 -30.53 12.72
C ASN A 62 0.96 -31.59 13.25
N ASP A 63 2.24 -31.26 13.32
CA ASP A 63 3.28 -32.15 13.84
C ASP A 63 3.04 -32.42 15.33
N ALA A 64 2.76 -31.40 16.14
CA ALA A 64 2.42 -31.53 17.56
C ALA A 64 1.16 -32.37 17.79
N VAL A 65 0.15 -32.20 16.96
CA VAL A 65 -1.09 -33.03 16.98
C VAL A 65 -0.78 -34.48 16.63
N ALA A 66 0.10 -34.71 15.67
CA ALA A 66 0.48 -36.08 15.25
C ALA A 66 1.24 -36.82 16.35
N ASP A 67 2.03 -36.11 17.14
CA ASP A 67 2.78 -36.64 18.30
C ASP A 67 1.90 -36.87 19.54
N ASN A 68 0.60 -36.53 19.45
CA ASN A 68 -0.36 -36.58 20.56
C ASN A 68 0.05 -35.74 21.79
N ASP A 69 0.80 -34.67 21.59
CA ASP A 69 1.16 -33.71 22.62
C ASP A 69 0.15 -32.54 22.61
N ALA A 70 -0.82 -32.63 23.53
CA ALA A 70 -1.89 -31.65 23.58
C ALA A 70 -1.42 -30.27 24.08
N ASP A 71 -0.42 -30.22 24.92
CA ASP A 71 0.12 -28.98 25.47
C ASP A 71 0.94 -28.27 24.39
N ASP A 72 1.82 -29.00 23.69
CA ASP A 72 2.58 -28.45 22.57
C ASP A 72 1.67 -28.01 21.42
N ALA A 73 0.64 -28.80 21.09
CA ALA A 73 -0.34 -28.41 20.05
C ALA A 73 -1.08 -27.12 20.40
N ALA A 74 -1.37 -26.86 21.69
CA ALA A 74 -2.00 -25.61 22.13
C ALA A 74 -1.05 -24.42 21.99
N ASP A 75 0.22 -24.60 22.38
CA ASP A 75 1.26 -23.56 22.26
C ASP A 75 1.53 -23.24 20.78
N GLN A 76 1.67 -24.24 19.92
CA GLN A 76 1.86 -24.06 18.48
C GLN A 76 0.65 -23.38 17.82
N ALA A 77 -0.57 -23.67 18.28
CA ALA A 77 -1.77 -22.99 17.78
C ALA A 77 -1.81 -21.50 18.16
N GLN A 78 -1.31 -21.14 19.34
CA GLN A 78 -1.15 -19.75 19.73
C GLN A 78 -0.09 -19.05 18.87
N ASP A 79 1.06 -19.66 18.68
CA ASP A 79 2.15 -19.14 17.84
C ASP A 79 1.69 -18.96 16.37
N ALA A 80 0.90 -19.90 15.85
CA ALA A 80 0.31 -19.80 14.52
C ALA A 80 -0.66 -18.60 14.43
N SER A 81 -1.45 -18.34 15.46
CA SER A 81 -2.33 -17.17 15.53
C SER A 81 -1.55 -15.86 15.52
N GLU A 82 -0.46 -15.79 16.31
CA GLU A 82 0.43 -14.62 16.30
C GLU A 82 1.13 -14.43 14.97
N THR A 83 1.57 -15.52 14.33
CA THR A 83 2.18 -15.48 13.00
C THR A 83 1.21 -14.97 11.96
N ALA A 84 -0.03 -15.44 11.99
CA ALA A 84 -1.10 -14.91 11.11
C ALA A 84 -1.34 -13.41 11.30
N ALA A 85 -1.44 -12.95 12.56
CA ALA A 85 -1.61 -11.52 12.86
C ALA A 85 -0.42 -10.66 12.38
N LYS A 86 0.81 -11.18 12.52
CA LYS A 86 2.03 -10.53 12.00
C LYS A 86 2.03 -10.50 10.47
N GLY A 87 1.62 -11.57 9.81
CA GLY A 87 1.49 -11.66 8.36
C GLY A 87 0.46 -10.65 7.81
N GLU A 88 -0.73 -10.60 8.41
CA GLU A 88 -1.76 -9.61 8.06
C GLU A 88 -1.27 -8.17 8.24
N TYR A 89 -0.52 -7.90 9.31
CA TYR A 89 0.10 -6.59 9.53
C TYR A 89 1.08 -6.23 8.42
N LYS A 90 2.00 -7.13 8.05
CA LYS A 90 2.98 -6.92 6.97
C LYS A 90 2.27 -6.57 5.65
N VAL A 91 1.26 -7.35 5.28
CA VAL A 91 0.47 -7.11 4.05
C VAL A 91 -0.27 -5.77 4.10
N ALA A 92 -0.88 -5.43 5.23
CA ALA A 92 -1.58 -4.16 5.40
C ALA A 92 -0.65 -2.95 5.31
N VAL A 93 0.56 -3.04 5.88
CA VAL A 93 1.60 -2.00 5.78
C VAL A 93 2.10 -1.88 4.34
N ALA A 94 2.41 -2.98 3.67
CA ALA A 94 2.82 -2.97 2.26
C ALA A 94 1.76 -2.32 1.36
N ALA A 95 0.48 -2.62 1.58
CA ALA A 95 -0.63 -1.99 0.86
C ALA A 95 -0.72 -0.48 1.13
N ALA A 96 -0.50 -0.06 2.37
CA ALA A 96 -0.51 1.37 2.73
C ALA A 96 0.64 2.12 2.07
N GLU A 97 1.85 1.55 2.08
CA GLU A 97 3.03 2.13 1.43
C GLU A 97 2.90 2.17 -0.09
N ALA A 98 2.32 1.13 -0.68
CA ALA A 98 1.98 1.08 -2.10
C ALA A 98 1.03 2.21 -2.51
N ASN A 99 -0.04 2.41 -1.75
CA ASN A 99 -1.00 3.48 -1.97
C ASN A 99 -0.35 4.86 -1.81
N HIS A 100 0.51 5.03 -0.82
CA HIS A 100 1.25 6.27 -0.58
C HIS A 100 2.17 6.61 -1.76
N LYS A 101 2.99 5.66 -2.23
CA LYS A 101 3.86 5.87 -3.41
C LYS A 101 3.05 6.40 -4.59
N VAL A 102 1.94 5.72 -4.94
CA VAL A 102 1.06 6.12 -6.04
C VAL A 102 0.40 7.48 -5.81
N ALA A 103 0.04 7.82 -4.56
CA ALA A 103 -0.55 9.10 -4.22
C ALA A 103 0.46 10.24 -4.38
N VAL A 104 1.71 10.06 -3.93
CA VAL A 104 2.79 11.04 -4.05
C VAL A 104 3.07 11.34 -5.52
N GLU A 105 3.21 10.33 -6.39
CA GLU A 105 3.41 10.53 -7.84
C GLU A 105 2.27 11.34 -8.47
N LYS A 106 1.04 11.11 -8.07
CA LYS A 106 -0.09 11.92 -8.53
C LYS A 106 -0.02 13.36 -8.07
N CYS A 107 0.58 13.64 -6.93
CA CYS A 107 0.77 14.99 -6.41
C CYS A 107 1.76 15.81 -7.25
N GLU A 108 2.66 15.15 -8.00
CA GLU A 108 3.61 15.84 -8.89
C GLU A 108 2.93 16.57 -10.07
N ALA A 109 1.68 16.23 -10.36
CA ALA A 109 0.84 17.01 -11.28
C ALA A 109 0.49 18.41 -10.77
N LEU A 110 0.71 18.68 -9.49
CA LEU A 110 0.42 19.95 -8.84
C LEU A 110 1.71 20.76 -8.65
N SER A 111 1.59 22.02 -8.23
CA SER A 111 2.73 22.88 -7.94
C SER A 111 2.49 23.74 -6.70
N GLY A 112 3.60 24.16 -6.05
CA GLY A 112 3.55 25.02 -4.88
C GLY A 112 2.74 24.42 -3.73
N ASN A 113 2.05 25.26 -2.97
CA ASN A 113 1.28 24.83 -1.79
C ASN A 113 0.28 23.69 -2.09
N ALA A 114 -0.29 23.65 -3.29
CA ALA A 114 -1.24 22.57 -3.64
C ALA A 114 -0.54 21.21 -3.73
N GLN A 115 0.71 21.17 -4.19
CA GLN A 115 1.52 19.95 -4.20
C GLN A 115 1.88 19.53 -2.77
N ASP A 116 2.33 20.49 -1.95
CA ASP A 116 2.69 20.23 -0.55
C ASP A 116 1.48 19.73 0.26
N ASP A 117 0.30 20.34 0.09
CA ASP A 117 -0.94 19.90 0.73
C ASP A 117 -1.38 18.50 0.28
N CYS A 118 -1.15 18.17 -0.99
CA CYS A 118 -1.43 16.84 -1.53
C CYS A 118 -0.53 15.79 -0.87
N LYS A 119 0.78 16.02 -0.84
CA LYS A 119 1.76 15.12 -0.21
C LYS A 119 1.49 14.95 1.29
N ASN A 120 1.22 16.04 2.00
CA ASN A 120 0.89 16.00 3.43
C ASN A 120 -0.37 15.14 3.72
N ARG A 121 -1.35 15.13 2.80
CA ARG A 121 -2.50 14.23 2.92
C ARG A 121 -2.10 12.78 2.68
N ALA A 122 -1.30 12.50 1.66
CA ALA A 122 -0.79 11.16 1.39
C ALA A 122 -0.01 10.60 2.60
N ASP A 123 0.83 11.40 3.22
CA ASP A 123 1.58 11.05 4.44
C ASP A 123 0.62 10.75 5.61
N SER A 124 -0.39 11.62 5.80
CA SER A 124 -1.39 11.42 6.85
C SER A 124 -2.21 10.14 6.67
N ASP A 125 -2.55 9.82 5.42
CA ASP A 125 -3.28 8.60 5.07
C ASP A 125 -2.42 7.35 5.33
N LEU A 126 -1.12 7.39 4.99
CA LEU A 126 -0.17 6.33 5.30
C LEU A 126 -0.08 6.07 6.82
N ASP A 127 0.11 7.14 7.59
CA ASP A 127 0.20 7.06 9.04
C ASP A 127 -1.08 6.49 9.68
N ASN A 128 -2.25 6.91 9.16
CA ASN A 128 -3.53 6.39 9.62
C ASN A 128 -3.68 4.90 9.32
N ALA A 129 -3.30 4.47 8.11
CA ALA A 129 -3.35 3.08 7.69
C ALA A 129 -2.41 2.21 8.53
N LYS A 130 -1.17 2.66 8.78
CA LYS A 130 -0.20 1.95 9.64
C LYS A 130 -0.74 1.78 11.07
N ARG A 131 -1.24 2.86 11.67
CA ARG A 131 -1.85 2.77 13.00
C ARG A 131 -3.06 1.83 13.05
N GLN A 132 -3.84 1.77 11.97
CA GLN A 132 -4.96 0.82 11.90
C GLN A 132 -4.47 -0.63 11.81
N ALA A 133 -3.41 -0.88 11.03
CA ALA A 133 -2.78 -2.20 10.93
C ALA A 133 -2.22 -2.65 12.29
N GLU A 134 -1.55 -1.76 13.01
CA GLU A 134 -1.03 -2.02 14.36
C GLU A 134 -2.13 -2.43 15.34
N ARG A 135 -3.23 -1.66 15.39
CA ARG A 135 -4.37 -1.99 16.26
C ARG A 135 -4.96 -3.36 15.96
N ARG A 136 -5.05 -3.75 14.69
CA ARG A 136 -5.55 -5.08 14.30
C ARG A 136 -4.60 -6.19 14.78
N ARG A 137 -3.30 -6.02 14.57
CA ARG A 137 -2.28 -6.96 15.04
C ARG A 137 -2.34 -7.14 16.57
N ASP A 138 -2.50 -6.04 17.29
CA ASP A 138 -2.49 -6.04 18.75
C ASP A 138 -3.87 -6.41 19.39
N GLY A 139 -4.86 -6.74 18.57
CA GLY A 139 -6.19 -7.13 19.00
C GLY A 139 -7.00 -5.99 19.65
N THR A 140 -6.65 -4.71 19.36
CA THR A 140 -7.28 -3.51 19.92
C THR A 140 -8.17 -2.77 18.90
N GLY A 141 -8.56 -3.46 17.85
CA GLY A 141 -9.42 -2.94 16.78
C GLY A 141 -10.92 -3.06 17.01
#